data_600875acc0bfd13115605f26c64e04fb
#
_entry.id   600875acc0bfd13115605f26c64e04fb
#
_cell.length_a   1.000
_cell.length_b   1.000
_cell.length_c   1.000
_cell.angle_alpha   90.00
_cell.angle_beta   90.00
_cell.angle_gamma   90.00
#
_symmetry.space_group_name_H-M   'P 1'
#
loop_
_entity.id
_entity.type
_entity.pdbx_description
1 polymer ?
#
loop_
_entity_poly.entity_id
_entity_poly.type
_entity_poly.pdbx_seq_one_letter_code
_entity_poly.pdbx_strand_id
1 'polypeptide(L)'
;MNENIKYDCVIIGSGPAGLTAAIYNARADIKTIVIAGNQPGGQLTITPMVDNYPGFPNGIGGFKLMMDIQNQVKNFGVEIKQGIVKKISGNFQIELENGEILQSRSVIVATGAAVKWLELPREKELIGHGMSSCATCDGMFFRDKTVAVVGGGDTACEDAVFLSKFTKKVYMIHRREEFRASMAEQKKVLNNQKIEILWNSEVRELIGEEKLTSVKILNNKNGEEKVLELDGLFVAIGYSPATKFLGGLVELRETGQIVTGKNEKLATMTNVEGIFAAGDCVNENHRQAIIAAGEGCRAALEAQRWLRN
;
A
#
# COMPACT_ATOMS: atom_id res chain seq x y z
N MET A 1 -18.20 14.62 31.48
CA MET A 1 -18.16 14.01 30.13
C MET A 1 -18.26 15.14 29.12
N ASN A 2 -17.29 15.28 28.19
CA ASN A 2 -17.32 16.39 27.22
C ASN A 2 -18.53 16.21 26.29
N GLU A 3 -19.45 17.12 26.29
CA GLU A 3 -20.72 17.10 25.51
C GLU A 3 -20.53 17.10 23.97
N ASN A 4 -19.30 17.15 23.48
CA ASN A 4 -18.97 17.26 22.06
C ASN A 4 -18.43 15.98 21.41
N ILE A 5 -18.35 14.83 22.12
CA ILE A 5 -17.86 13.59 21.55
C ILE A 5 -18.97 12.94 20.71
N LYS A 6 -18.82 13.03 19.38
CA LYS A 6 -19.82 12.52 18.42
C LYS A 6 -19.61 11.04 18.07
N TYR A 7 -18.36 10.55 18.12
CA TYR A 7 -17.99 9.18 17.71
C TYR A 7 -17.16 8.48 18.79
N ASP A 8 -17.35 7.17 18.95
CA ASP A 8 -16.49 6.35 19.78
C ASP A 8 -15.16 6.07 19.08
N CYS A 9 -15.19 5.91 17.75
CA CYS A 9 -14.02 5.66 16.93
C CYS A 9 -14.07 6.44 15.62
N VAL A 10 -12.98 7.12 15.26
CA VAL A 10 -12.75 7.65 13.92
C VAL A 10 -11.71 6.76 13.22
N ILE A 11 -12.06 6.27 12.04
CA ILE A 11 -11.15 5.48 11.19
C ILE A 11 -10.65 6.38 10.07
N ILE A 12 -9.33 6.49 9.92
CA ILE A 12 -8.71 7.31 8.90
C ILE A 12 -8.15 6.40 7.81
N GLY A 13 -8.79 6.43 6.64
CA GLY A 13 -8.48 5.58 5.49
C GLY A 13 -9.59 4.58 5.19
N SER A 14 -9.93 4.45 3.90
CA SER A 14 -11.01 3.59 3.37
C SER A 14 -10.50 2.43 2.51
N GLY A 15 -9.24 2.04 2.68
CA GLY A 15 -8.70 0.81 2.12
C GLY A 15 -9.22 -0.45 2.85
N PRO A 16 -8.75 -1.66 2.49
CA PRO A 16 -9.19 -2.91 3.11
C PRO A 16 -9.09 -2.92 4.63
N ALA A 17 -8.02 -2.33 5.20
CA ALA A 17 -7.85 -2.24 6.65
C ALA A 17 -8.95 -1.38 7.32
N GLY A 18 -9.14 -0.15 6.83
CA GLY A 18 -10.10 0.78 7.43
C GLY A 18 -11.55 0.32 7.29
N LEU A 19 -11.94 -0.18 6.12
CA LEU A 19 -13.30 -0.67 5.90
C LEU A 19 -13.58 -1.96 6.70
N THR A 20 -12.61 -2.86 6.82
CA THR A 20 -12.76 -4.04 7.68
C THR A 20 -12.90 -3.61 9.15
N ALA A 21 -12.08 -2.67 9.62
CA ALA A 21 -12.22 -2.14 10.98
C ALA A 21 -13.61 -1.54 11.22
N ALA A 22 -14.15 -0.81 10.23
CA ALA A 22 -15.49 -0.22 10.31
C ALA A 22 -16.60 -1.28 10.46
N ILE A 23 -16.53 -2.37 9.69
CA ILE A 23 -17.48 -3.49 9.80
C ILE A 23 -17.46 -4.08 11.21
N TYR A 24 -16.26 -4.35 11.75
CA TYR A 24 -16.14 -4.97 13.08
C TYR A 24 -16.59 -4.03 14.19
N ASN A 25 -16.31 -2.74 14.11
CA ASN A 25 -16.79 -1.75 15.05
C ASN A 25 -18.32 -1.62 15.03
N ALA A 26 -18.91 -1.50 13.85
CA ALA A 26 -20.37 -1.42 13.70
C ALA A 26 -21.08 -2.65 14.28
N ARG A 27 -20.55 -3.85 14.05
CA ARG A 27 -21.11 -5.09 14.61
C ARG A 27 -21.00 -5.20 16.13
N ALA A 28 -20.16 -4.38 16.75
CA ALA A 28 -20.00 -4.27 18.20
C ALA A 28 -20.70 -3.04 18.80
N ASP A 29 -21.56 -2.36 18.02
CA ASP A 29 -22.28 -1.14 18.38
C ASP A 29 -21.36 0.03 18.81
N ILE A 30 -20.16 0.07 18.22
CA ILE A 30 -19.22 1.19 18.38
C ILE A 30 -19.54 2.25 17.34
N LYS A 31 -19.97 3.42 17.78
CA LYS A 31 -20.33 4.54 16.90
C LYS A 31 -19.11 5.04 16.13
N THR A 32 -19.04 4.69 14.87
CA THR A 32 -17.84 4.83 14.02
C THR A 32 -18.12 5.69 12.80
N ILE A 33 -17.13 6.48 12.37
CA ILE A 33 -17.09 7.14 11.06
C ILE A 33 -15.75 6.78 10.36
N VAL A 34 -15.80 6.64 9.04
CA VAL A 34 -14.60 6.45 8.19
C VAL A 34 -14.33 7.72 7.41
N ILE A 35 -13.10 8.25 7.49
CA ILE A 35 -12.62 9.34 6.63
C ILE A 35 -11.88 8.73 5.46
N ALA A 36 -12.45 8.89 4.25
CA ALA A 36 -12.04 8.11 3.08
C ALA A 36 -10.72 8.54 2.41
N GLY A 37 -10.23 9.75 2.71
CA GLY A 37 -9.07 10.31 2.03
C GLY A 37 -9.40 10.81 0.62
N ASN A 38 -8.35 11.08 -0.18
CA ASN A 38 -8.48 11.54 -1.57
C ASN A 38 -8.73 10.42 -2.59
N GLN A 39 -8.48 9.16 -2.19
CA GLN A 39 -8.71 7.96 -3.02
C GLN A 39 -9.58 6.96 -2.25
N PRO A 40 -10.93 7.13 -2.26
CA PRO A 40 -11.83 6.21 -1.58
C PRO A 40 -11.67 4.76 -2.08
N GLY A 41 -11.46 3.82 -1.15
CA GLY A 41 -11.16 2.42 -1.46
C GLY A 41 -9.67 2.10 -1.55
N GLY A 42 -8.79 3.12 -1.60
CA GLY A 42 -7.34 2.96 -1.58
C GLY A 42 -6.76 2.35 -2.87
N GLN A 43 -5.56 1.79 -2.76
CA GLN A 43 -4.76 1.29 -3.90
C GLN A 43 -5.48 0.24 -4.76
N LEU A 44 -6.33 -0.59 -4.18
CA LEU A 44 -7.05 -1.62 -4.94
C LEU A 44 -7.99 -1.05 -6.01
N THR A 45 -8.45 0.20 -5.86
CA THR A 45 -9.37 0.80 -6.84
C THR A 45 -8.75 1.01 -8.22
N ILE A 46 -7.42 1.04 -8.31
CA ILE A 46 -6.67 1.13 -9.56
C ILE A 46 -6.11 -0.22 -10.04
N THR A 47 -6.39 -1.31 -9.31
CA THR A 47 -5.98 -2.67 -9.70
C THR A 47 -7.02 -3.29 -10.61
N PRO A 48 -6.70 -3.63 -11.87
CA PRO A 48 -7.69 -4.17 -12.81
C PRO A 48 -8.32 -5.48 -12.35
N MET A 49 -7.51 -6.41 -11.83
CA MET A 49 -7.94 -7.73 -11.38
C MET A 49 -7.22 -8.12 -10.07
N VAL A 50 -7.98 -8.63 -9.12
CA VAL A 50 -7.51 -9.21 -7.85
C VAL A 50 -7.92 -10.68 -7.83
N ASP A 51 -6.97 -11.59 -7.95
CA ASP A 51 -7.17 -13.04 -8.00
C ASP A 51 -6.66 -13.76 -6.73
N ASN A 52 -6.03 -13.01 -5.83
CA ASN A 52 -5.44 -13.51 -4.59
C ASN A 52 -6.22 -13.10 -3.31
N TYR A 53 -7.45 -12.59 -3.45
CA TYR A 53 -8.33 -12.33 -2.31
C TYR A 53 -9.31 -13.51 -2.16
N PRO A 54 -9.32 -14.23 -1.02
CA PRO A 54 -10.19 -15.41 -0.83
C PRO A 54 -11.67 -15.09 -0.99
N GLY A 55 -12.42 -16.02 -1.59
CA GLY A 55 -13.86 -15.89 -1.84
C GLY A 55 -14.22 -15.56 -3.29
N PHE A 56 -13.23 -15.26 -4.14
CA PHE A 56 -13.43 -14.92 -5.56
C PHE A 56 -12.64 -15.90 -6.46
N PRO A 57 -13.19 -17.09 -6.76
CA PRO A 57 -12.46 -18.15 -7.48
C PRO A 57 -12.07 -17.78 -8.91
N ASN A 58 -12.73 -16.78 -9.50
CA ASN A 58 -12.44 -16.26 -10.84
C ASN A 58 -11.80 -14.87 -10.81
N GLY A 59 -11.27 -14.45 -9.65
CA GLY A 59 -10.84 -13.08 -9.44
C GLY A 59 -11.99 -12.08 -9.36
N ILE A 60 -11.68 -10.85 -9.04
CA ILE A 60 -12.61 -9.72 -8.98
C ILE A 60 -11.88 -8.44 -9.35
N GLY A 61 -12.50 -7.52 -10.10
CA GLY A 61 -11.95 -6.20 -10.32
C GLY A 61 -11.74 -5.48 -8.98
N GLY A 62 -10.56 -4.88 -8.78
CA GLY A 62 -10.22 -4.25 -7.51
C GLY A 62 -11.17 -3.11 -7.12
N PHE A 63 -11.59 -2.29 -8.10
CA PHE A 63 -12.63 -1.28 -7.88
C PHE A 63 -13.95 -1.91 -7.38
N LYS A 64 -14.41 -3.01 -8.03
CA LYS A 64 -15.63 -3.70 -7.62
C LYS A 64 -15.52 -4.28 -6.22
N LEU A 65 -14.40 -4.92 -5.88
CA LEU A 65 -14.15 -5.45 -4.54
C LEU A 65 -14.30 -4.34 -3.49
N MET A 66 -13.65 -3.19 -3.72
CA MET A 66 -13.71 -2.08 -2.77
C MET A 66 -15.09 -1.44 -2.67
N MET A 67 -15.84 -1.37 -3.77
CA MET A 67 -17.24 -0.92 -3.77
C MET A 67 -18.14 -1.87 -2.98
N ASP A 68 -17.96 -3.19 -3.13
CA ASP A 68 -18.74 -4.18 -2.40
C ASP A 68 -18.47 -4.10 -0.89
N ILE A 69 -17.20 -3.93 -0.47
CA ILE A 69 -16.85 -3.74 0.94
C ILE A 69 -17.41 -2.40 1.47
N GLN A 70 -17.35 -1.31 0.71
CA GLN A 70 -17.95 -0.04 1.10
C GLN A 70 -19.47 -0.15 1.29
N ASN A 71 -20.14 -0.85 0.40
CA ASN A 71 -21.58 -1.11 0.52
C ASN A 71 -21.89 -1.95 1.78
N GLN A 72 -21.07 -2.94 2.07
CA GLN A 72 -21.18 -3.71 3.32
C GLN A 72 -21.07 -2.81 4.55
N VAL A 73 -20.09 -1.90 4.59
CA VAL A 73 -19.93 -0.90 5.68
C VAL A 73 -21.17 -0.04 5.82
N LYS A 74 -21.70 0.49 4.70
CA LYS A 74 -22.92 1.32 4.68
C LYS A 74 -24.16 0.55 5.16
N ASN A 75 -24.27 -0.73 4.82
CA ASN A 75 -25.39 -1.59 5.29
C ASN A 75 -25.39 -1.78 6.81
N PHE A 76 -24.24 -1.62 7.47
CA PHE A 76 -24.14 -1.56 8.94
C PHE A 76 -24.35 -0.15 9.50
N GLY A 77 -24.76 0.83 8.69
CA GLY A 77 -25.06 2.20 9.12
C GLY A 77 -23.83 3.07 9.39
N VAL A 78 -22.63 2.66 8.99
CA VAL A 78 -21.43 3.47 9.17
C VAL A 78 -21.31 4.52 8.08
N GLU A 79 -21.11 5.76 8.49
CA GLU A 79 -20.84 6.88 7.59
C GLU A 79 -19.42 6.75 7.01
N ILE A 80 -19.31 6.85 5.68
CA ILE A 80 -18.03 7.01 4.98
C ILE A 80 -18.00 8.42 4.42
N LYS A 81 -17.16 9.27 5.04
CA LYS A 81 -17.05 10.68 4.72
C LYS A 81 -15.84 10.94 3.82
N GLN A 82 -16.07 11.64 2.73
CA GLN A 82 -15.00 12.18 1.92
C GLN A 82 -14.26 13.27 2.68
N GLY A 83 -12.94 13.23 2.71
CA GLY A 83 -12.13 14.25 3.38
C GLY A 83 -10.69 13.79 3.60
N ILE A 84 -9.80 14.73 3.79
CA ILE A 84 -8.39 14.49 4.09
C ILE A 84 -8.12 14.99 5.49
N VAL A 85 -7.53 14.14 6.33
CA VAL A 85 -7.12 14.53 7.68
C VAL A 85 -5.85 15.35 7.59
N LYS A 86 -5.91 16.55 8.15
CA LYS A 86 -4.77 17.49 8.24
C LYS A 86 -3.89 17.20 9.45
N LYS A 87 -4.51 16.92 10.62
CA LYS A 87 -3.81 16.56 11.85
C LYS A 87 -4.73 15.87 12.85
N ILE A 88 -4.13 15.22 13.83
CA ILE A 88 -4.78 14.70 15.03
C ILE A 88 -4.14 15.39 16.24
N SER A 89 -4.96 15.86 17.18
CA SER A 89 -4.51 16.40 18.46
C SER A 89 -4.60 15.34 19.57
N GLY A 90 -3.84 15.51 20.67
CA GLY A 90 -3.73 14.51 21.74
C GLY A 90 -5.02 14.17 22.50
N ASN A 91 -6.09 14.96 22.34
CA ASN A 91 -7.42 14.69 22.88
C ASN A 91 -8.38 14.08 21.83
N PHE A 92 -7.85 13.43 20.79
CA PHE A 92 -8.58 12.80 19.69
C PHE A 92 -9.47 13.78 18.90
N GLN A 93 -9.03 15.01 18.73
CA GLN A 93 -9.58 15.94 17.75
C GLN A 93 -8.93 15.69 16.40
N ILE A 94 -9.76 15.41 15.41
CA ILE A 94 -9.33 15.17 14.03
C ILE A 94 -9.74 16.37 13.19
N GLU A 95 -8.75 17.18 12.78
CA GLU A 95 -8.96 18.32 11.88
C GLU A 95 -8.83 17.86 10.43
N LEU A 96 -9.86 18.12 9.62
CA LEU A 96 -9.84 17.92 8.18
C LEU A 96 -9.28 19.15 7.45
N GLU A 97 -8.82 18.98 6.23
CA GLU A 97 -8.29 20.10 5.41
C GLU A 97 -9.35 21.18 5.12
N ASN A 98 -10.63 20.82 5.08
CA ASN A 98 -11.74 21.77 4.92
C ASN A 98 -12.07 22.59 6.19
N GLY A 99 -11.32 22.39 7.28
CA GLY A 99 -11.51 23.07 8.56
C GLY A 99 -12.51 22.41 9.50
N GLU A 100 -13.16 21.32 9.09
CA GLU A 100 -14.04 20.57 9.97
C GLU A 100 -13.25 19.85 11.06
N ILE A 101 -13.80 19.83 12.27
CA ILE A 101 -13.23 19.14 13.43
C ILE A 101 -14.16 18.04 13.89
N LEU A 102 -13.64 16.82 13.94
CA LEU A 102 -14.32 15.66 14.52
C LEU A 102 -13.72 15.37 15.89
N GLN A 103 -14.57 14.96 16.84
CA GLN A 103 -14.15 14.53 18.17
C GLN A 103 -14.51 13.07 18.39
N SER A 104 -13.55 12.27 18.84
CA SER A 104 -13.74 10.85 19.13
C SER A 104 -13.14 10.44 20.47
N ARG A 105 -13.39 9.19 20.86
CA ARG A 105 -12.78 8.54 22.02
C ARG A 105 -11.55 7.72 21.63
N SER A 106 -11.49 7.24 20.39
CA SER A 106 -10.37 6.47 19.84
C SER A 106 -10.18 6.74 18.36
N VAL A 107 -9.01 6.41 17.82
CA VAL A 107 -8.69 6.57 16.40
C VAL A 107 -8.02 5.29 15.88
N ILE A 108 -8.43 4.85 14.68
CA ILE A 108 -7.72 3.81 13.92
C ILE A 108 -7.12 4.46 12.68
N VAL A 109 -5.79 4.49 12.59
CA VAL A 109 -5.06 4.97 11.41
C VAL A 109 -4.88 3.81 10.43
N ALA A 110 -5.51 3.90 9.27
CA ALA A 110 -5.52 2.88 8.22
C ALA A 110 -5.25 3.52 6.84
N THR A 111 -4.35 4.50 6.81
CA THR A 111 -4.09 5.37 5.66
C THR A 111 -3.27 4.71 4.56
N GLY A 112 -2.72 3.52 4.82
CA GLY A 112 -1.93 2.77 3.85
C GLY A 112 -0.61 3.43 3.50
N ALA A 113 -0.06 3.06 2.33
CA ALA A 113 1.16 3.61 1.77
C ALA A 113 1.00 3.83 0.27
N ALA A 114 1.54 4.91 -0.24
CA ALA A 114 1.59 5.18 -1.66
C ALA A 114 2.84 4.55 -2.29
N VAL A 115 2.68 3.96 -3.46
CA VAL A 115 3.80 3.51 -4.29
C VAL A 115 4.62 4.71 -4.72
N LYS A 116 5.94 4.59 -4.65
CA LYS A 116 6.84 5.53 -5.33
C LYS A 116 6.98 5.10 -6.77
N TRP A 117 6.53 5.97 -7.66
CA TRP A 117 6.62 5.77 -9.10
C TRP A 117 7.86 6.46 -9.66
N LEU A 118 8.12 6.27 -10.95
CA LEU A 118 9.28 6.86 -11.64
C LEU A 118 9.08 8.35 -11.98
N GLU A 119 7.84 8.82 -11.87
CA GLU A 119 7.41 10.19 -12.22
C GLU A 119 7.66 10.55 -13.70
N LEU A 120 7.55 9.54 -14.57
CA LEU A 120 7.70 9.68 -16.00
C LEU A 120 6.37 10.03 -16.69
N PRO A 121 6.43 10.72 -17.84
CA PRO A 121 5.24 10.94 -18.66
C PRO A 121 4.52 9.62 -18.98
N ARG A 122 3.18 9.65 -19.00
CA ARG A 122 2.29 8.51 -19.28
C ARG A 122 2.31 7.36 -18.26
N GLU A 123 3.09 7.47 -17.21
CA GLU A 123 3.16 6.42 -16.18
C GLU A 123 1.78 6.04 -15.63
N LYS A 124 0.94 7.04 -15.30
CA LYS A 124 -0.41 6.81 -14.76
C LYS A 124 -1.35 6.06 -15.73
N GLU A 125 -1.18 6.27 -17.03
CA GLU A 125 -1.97 5.60 -18.08
C GLU A 125 -1.57 4.14 -18.24
N LEU A 126 -0.29 3.82 -18.01
CA LEU A 126 0.27 2.49 -18.19
C LEU A 126 0.18 1.60 -16.95
N ILE A 127 -0.18 2.15 -15.78
CA ILE A 127 -0.47 1.34 -14.58
C ILE A 127 -1.65 0.40 -14.88
N GLY A 128 -1.43 -0.91 -14.69
CA GLY A 128 -2.38 -1.96 -15.08
C GLY A 128 -2.37 -2.31 -16.58
N HIS A 129 -1.65 -1.54 -17.39
CA HIS A 129 -1.48 -1.74 -18.84
C HIS A 129 -0.01 -2.03 -19.20
N GLY A 130 0.61 -2.94 -18.45
CA GLY A 130 2.02 -3.31 -18.59
C GLY A 130 2.91 -2.74 -17.49
N MET A 131 2.44 -1.79 -16.67
CA MET A 131 3.15 -1.34 -15.47
C MET A 131 2.45 -1.82 -14.20
N SER A 132 3.24 -2.26 -13.23
CA SER A 132 2.80 -2.70 -11.91
C SER A 132 3.83 -2.32 -10.83
N SER A 133 3.41 -2.39 -9.57
CA SER A 133 4.29 -2.30 -8.39
C SER A 133 4.20 -3.53 -7.49
N CYS A 134 3.49 -4.57 -7.93
CA CYS A 134 3.25 -5.79 -7.15
C CYS A 134 3.48 -7.04 -8.00
N ALA A 135 4.66 -7.64 -7.89
CA ALA A 135 4.97 -8.86 -8.62
C ALA A 135 4.08 -10.04 -8.22
N THR A 136 3.75 -10.17 -6.94
CA THR A 136 2.89 -11.24 -6.42
C THR A 136 1.43 -11.08 -6.82
N CYS A 137 0.98 -9.86 -7.16
CA CYS A 137 -0.37 -9.59 -7.62
C CYS A 137 -0.51 -9.86 -9.12
N ASP A 138 0.37 -9.26 -9.92
CA ASP A 138 0.20 -9.15 -11.37
C ASP A 138 1.15 -10.05 -12.17
N GLY A 139 2.14 -10.63 -11.51
CA GLY A 139 3.21 -11.36 -12.19
C GLY A 139 2.72 -12.50 -13.09
N MET A 140 1.65 -13.19 -12.71
CA MET A 140 1.09 -14.30 -13.49
C MET A 140 0.54 -13.88 -14.88
N PHE A 141 0.14 -12.62 -15.06
CA PHE A 141 -0.29 -12.08 -16.36
C PHE A 141 0.88 -11.97 -17.37
N PHE A 142 2.12 -12.11 -16.87
CA PHE A 142 3.35 -12.03 -17.66
C PHE A 142 4.02 -13.39 -17.84
N ARG A 143 3.27 -14.51 -17.74
CA ARG A 143 3.78 -15.86 -18.02
C ARG A 143 4.39 -15.93 -19.42
N ASP A 144 5.58 -16.52 -19.54
CA ASP A 144 6.36 -16.69 -20.77
C ASP A 144 6.73 -15.38 -21.51
N LYS A 145 6.60 -14.23 -20.83
CA LYS A 145 6.92 -12.89 -21.33
C LYS A 145 8.25 -12.38 -20.79
N THR A 146 8.73 -11.30 -21.39
CA THR A 146 9.91 -10.56 -20.91
C THR A 146 9.47 -9.38 -20.07
N VAL A 147 10.01 -9.26 -18.86
CA VAL A 147 9.65 -8.18 -17.92
C VAL A 147 10.89 -7.49 -17.37
N ALA A 148 10.70 -6.30 -16.81
CA ALA A 148 11.74 -5.63 -16.05
C ALA A 148 11.28 -5.28 -14.64
N VAL A 149 12.22 -5.26 -13.68
CA VAL A 149 12.04 -4.77 -12.32
C VAL A 149 12.95 -3.58 -12.12
N VAL A 150 12.39 -2.45 -11.72
CA VAL A 150 13.19 -1.25 -11.39
C VAL A 150 13.36 -1.18 -9.88
N GLY A 151 14.61 -1.27 -9.43
CA GLY A 151 14.92 -1.23 -8.01
C GLY A 151 16.23 -1.91 -7.66
N GLY A 152 16.53 -2.01 -6.37
CA GLY A 152 17.78 -2.65 -5.90
C GLY A 152 17.81 -2.84 -4.37
N GLY A 153 16.64 -2.81 -3.72
CA GLY A 153 16.43 -3.26 -2.34
C GLY A 153 15.91 -4.69 -2.30
N ASP A 154 15.66 -5.21 -1.09
CA ASP A 154 15.16 -6.59 -0.88
C ASP A 154 13.90 -6.86 -1.70
N THR A 155 12.90 -5.98 -1.65
CA THR A 155 11.65 -6.12 -2.43
C THR A 155 11.92 -6.29 -3.94
N ALA A 156 12.82 -5.49 -4.52
CA ALA A 156 13.13 -5.60 -5.96
C ALA A 156 13.80 -6.93 -6.31
N CYS A 157 14.67 -7.42 -5.43
CA CYS A 157 15.33 -8.73 -5.61
C CYS A 157 14.33 -9.87 -5.46
N GLU A 158 13.47 -9.82 -4.44
CA GLU A 158 12.39 -10.80 -4.22
C GLU A 158 11.42 -10.84 -5.41
N ASP A 159 10.98 -9.67 -5.90
CA ASP A 159 10.10 -9.53 -7.06
C ASP A 159 10.75 -10.13 -8.32
N ALA A 160 12.02 -9.85 -8.58
CA ALA A 160 12.74 -10.40 -9.73
C ALA A 160 12.87 -11.92 -9.66
N VAL A 161 13.21 -12.46 -8.49
CA VAL A 161 13.28 -13.91 -8.26
C VAL A 161 11.90 -14.56 -8.39
N PHE A 162 10.85 -13.92 -7.87
CA PHE A 162 9.48 -14.41 -7.99
C PHE A 162 9.05 -14.48 -9.47
N LEU A 163 9.20 -13.39 -10.20
CA LEU A 163 8.85 -13.29 -11.63
C LEU A 163 9.62 -14.31 -12.48
N SER A 164 10.90 -14.55 -12.19
CA SER A 164 11.73 -15.50 -12.95
C SER A 164 11.21 -16.94 -12.97
N LYS A 165 10.33 -17.31 -12.02
CA LYS A 165 9.78 -18.66 -11.92
C LYS A 165 8.89 -19.02 -13.12
N PHE A 166 8.26 -18.03 -13.73
CA PHE A 166 7.27 -18.24 -14.78
C PHE A 166 7.42 -17.33 -16.01
N THR A 167 8.21 -16.27 -15.94
CA THR A 167 8.50 -15.42 -17.09
C THR A 167 9.62 -16.01 -17.95
N LYS A 168 9.73 -15.54 -19.20
CA LYS A 168 10.80 -15.90 -20.11
C LYS A 168 12.13 -15.30 -19.68
N LYS A 169 12.12 -14.02 -19.31
CA LYS A 169 13.29 -13.25 -18.89
C LYS A 169 12.91 -12.11 -17.97
N VAL A 170 13.76 -11.78 -17.02
CA VAL A 170 13.64 -10.63 -16.12
C VAL A 170 14.86 -9.74 -16.29
N TYR A 171 14.67 -8.48 -16.58
CA TYR A 171 15.70 -7.47 -16.46
C TYR A 171 15.59 -6.78 -15.10
N MET A 172 16.69 -6.58 -14.38
CA MET A 172 16.74 -5.69 -13.24
C MET A 172 17.42 -4.38 -13.61
N ILE A 173 16.68 -3.29 -13.61
CA ILE A 173 17.20 -1.96 -13.93
C ILE A 173 17.57 -1.27 -12.61
N HIS A 174 18.88 -1.09 -12.38
CA HIS A 174 19.36 -0.49 -11.13
C HIS A 174 20.33 0.65 -11.38
N ARG A 175 20.04 1.82 -10.75
CA ARG A 175 20.77 3.08 -10.97
C ARG A 175 22.18 3.14 -10.36
N ARG A 176 22.58 2.12 -9.58
CA ARG A 176 23.89 2.02 -8.93
C ARG A 176 24.65 0.80 -9.44
N GLU A 177 25.91 0.64 -9.01
CA GLU A 177 26.74 -0.52 -9.34
C GLU A 177 26.63 -1.68 -8.34
N GLU A 178 25.89 -1.51 -7.26
CA GLU A 178 25.62 -2.54 -6.26
C GLU A 178 24.21 -2.42 -5.68
N PHE A 179 23.64 -3.54 -5.28
CA PHE A 179 22.34 -3.58 -4.60
C PHE A 179 22.45 -3.10 -3.15
N ARG A 180 21.33 -2.61 -2.62
CA ARG A 180 21.14 -2.34 -1.18
C ARG A 180 20.44 -3.49 -0.47
N ALA A 181 20.02 -4.49 -1.19
CA ALA A 181 19.37 -5.70 -0.68
C ALA A 181 20.32 -6.46 0.26
N SER A 182 19.75 -7.31 1.11
CA SER A 182 20.53 -8.25 1.93
C SER A 182 21.35 -9.19 1.05
N MET A 183 22.50 -9.63 1.56
CA MET A 183 23.37 -10.57 0.84
C MET A 183 22.65 -11.86 0.41
N ALA A 184 21.66 -12.30 1.20
CA ALA A 184 20.85 -13.47 0.88
C ALA A 184 20.01 -13.25 -0.38
N GLU A 185 19.36 -12.11 -0.51
CA GLU A 185 18.54 -11.76 -1.69
C GLU A 185 19.40 -11.48 -2.91
N GLN A 186 20.53 -10.77 -2.75
CA GLN A 186 21.50 -10.57 -3.83
C GLN A 186 21.96 -11.88 -4.43
N LYS A 187 22.33 -12.87 -3.59
CA LYS A 187 22.81 -14.19 -4.04
C LYS A 187 21.76 -14.93 -4.87
N LYS A 188 20.47 -14.82 -4.53
CA LYS A 188 19.40 -15.44 -5.31
C LYS A 188 19.29 -14.84 -6.71
N VAL A 189 19.40 -13.52 -6.82
CA VAL A 189 19.37 -12.80 -8.10
C VAL A 189 20.60 -13.14 -8.95
N LEU A 190 21.80 -13.01 -8.39
CA LEU A 190 23.07 -13.23 -9.12
C LEU A 190 23.23 -14.66 -9.64
N ASN A 191 22.64 -15.65 -8.97
CA ASN A 191 22.71 -17.05 -9.38
C ASN A 191 21.56 -17.44 -10.34
N ASN A 192 20.65 -16.54 -10.70
CA ASN A 192 19.50 -16.87 -11.52
C ASN A 192 19.75 -16.52 -12.99
N GLN A 193 19.88 -17.55 -13.84
CA GLN A 193 20.17 -17.39 -15.28
C GLN A 193 19.08 -16.66 -16.08
N LYS A 194 17.86 -16.55 -15.56
CA LYS A 194 16.79 -15.79 -16.21
C LYS A 194 16.83 -14.31 -15.89
N ILE A 195 17.64 -13.89 -14.90
CA ILE A 195 17.74 -12.49 -14.46
C ILE A 195 19.00 -11.87 -15.05
N GLU A 196 18.83 -10.80 -15.81
CA GLU A 196 19.91 -9.95 -16.30
C GLU A 196 19.89 -8.61 -15.58
N ILE A 197 21.01 -8.19 -15.00
CA ILE A 197 21.10 -6.95 -14.24
C ILE A 197 21.69 -5.86 -15.12
N LEU A 198 20.97 -4.78 -15.26
CA LEU A 198 21.38 -3.57 -15.96
C LEU A 198 21.83 -2.54 -14.89
N TRP A 199 23.11 -2.60 -14.55
CA TRP A 199 23.73 -1.72 -13.59
C TRP A 199 23.85 -0.28 -14.11
N ASN A 200 23.90 0.68 -13.21
CA ASN A 200 24.04 2.10 -13.51
C ASN A 200 22.98 2.60 -14.51
N SER A 201 21.80 1.99 -14.52
CA SER A 201 20.77 2.22 -15.52
C SER A 201 19.50 2.76 -14.91
N GLU A 202 18.86 3.70 -15.58
CA GLU A 202 17.61 4.33 -15.21
C GLU A 202 16.63 4.32 -16.38
N VAL A 203 15.34 4.11 -16.11
CA VAL A 203 14.28 4.28 -17.10
C VAL A 203 14.08 5.78 -17.34
N ARG A 204 14.10 6.20 -18.60
CA ARG A 204 13.90 7.60 -19.03
C ARG A 204 12.62 7.83 -19.78
N GLU A 205 12.11 6.80 -20.47
CA GLU A 205 10.90 6.91 -21.26
C GLU A 205 10.13 5.59 -21.25
N LEU A 206 8.81 5.69 -21.20
CA LEU A 206 7.86 4.59 -21.31
C LEU A 206 7.26 4.61 -22.71
N ILE A 207 7.37 3.51 -23.44
CA ILE A 207 6.98 3.42 -24.85
C ILE A 207 5.85 2.40 -25.01
N GLY A 208 4.80 2.81 -25.73
CA GLY A 208 3.60 2.04 -26.04
C GLY A 208 2.38 2.92 -26.11
N GLU A 209 1.36 2.59 -26.85
CA GLU A 209 0.12 3.38 -26.99
C GLU A 209 -0.92 3.01 -25.93
N GLU A 210 -1.53 1.83 -26.05
CA GLU A 210 -2.54 1.32 -25.10
C GLU A 210 -1.91 0.52 -23.95
N LYS A 211 -0.74 -0.05 -24.20
CA LYS A 211 0.02 -0.83 -23.21
C LYS A 211 1.51 -0.60 -23.40
N LEU A 212 2.28 -0.88 -22.35
CA LEU A 212 3.73 -0.85 -22.40
C LEU A 212 4.27 -1.91 -23.40
N THR A 213 5.20 -1.51 -24.26
CA THR A 213 5.86 -2.41 -25.23
C THR A 213 7.37 -2.35 -25.11
N SER A 214 7.92 -1.23 -24.61
CA SER A 214 9.35 -1.04 -24.40
C SER A 214 9.60 0.11 -23.44
N VAL A 215 10.84 0.23 -22.98
CA VAL A 215 11.33 1.36 -22.20
C VAL A 215 12.66 1.85 -22.81
N LYS A 216 12.88 3.15 -22.76
CA LYS A 216 14.20 3.70 -22.99
C LYS A 216 14.95 3.78 -21.65
N ILE A 217 16.13 3.20 -21.61
CA ILE A 217 17.02 3.26 -20.45
C ILE A 217 18.24 4.09 -20.77
N LEU A 218 18.76 4.78 -19.76
CA LEU A 218 20.02 5.53 -19.81
C LEU A 218 20.99 4.89 -18.83
N ASN A 219 22.18 4.56 -19.30
CA ASN A 219 23.29 4.26 -18.42
C ASN A 219 23.89 5.57 -17.89
N ASN A 220 23.75 5.80 -16.59
CA ASN A 220 24.14 7.06 -15.95
C ASN A 220 25.67 7.22 -15.76
N LYS A 221 26.48 6.19 -16.12
CA LYS A 221 27.94 6.19 -16.00
C LYS A 221 28.62 6.58 -17.30
N ASN A 222 28.08 6.11 -18.45
CA ASN A 222 28.67 6.37 -19.76
C ASN A 222 27.78 7.17 -20.71
N GLY A 223 26.52 7.47 -20.30
CA GLY A 223 25.57 8.23 -21.11
C GLY A 223 24.92 7.44 -22.25
N GLU A 224 25.13 6.13 -22.33
CA GLU A 224 24.55 5.29 -23.37
C GLU A 224 23.05 5.11 -23.18
N GLU A 225 22.28 5.36 -24.23
CA GLU A 225 20.84 5.10 -24.26
C GLU A 225 20.55 3.80 -25.02
N LYS A 226 19.60 3.02 -24.50
CA LYS A 226 19.14 1.78 -25.14
C LYS A 226 17.63 1.65 -24.99
N VAL A 227 16.96 1.18 -26.06
CA VAL A 227 15.58 0.73 -26.00
C VAL A 227 15.56 -0.74 -25.63
N LEU A 228 14.77 -1.07 -24.60
CA LEU A 228 14.59 -2.42 -24.10
C LEU A 228 13.14 -2.85 -24.34
N GLU A 229 12.94 -3.80 -25.26
CA GLU A 229 11.64 -4.41 -25.50
C GLU A 229 11.22 -5.28 -24.33
N LEU A 230 10.01 -5.07 -23.82
CA LEU A 230 9.46 -5.83 -22.71
C LEU A 230 7.93 -5.73 -22.66
N ASP A 231 7.31 -6.76 -22.09
CA ASP A 231 5.85 -6.84 -21.95
C ASP A 231 5.35 -6.22 -20.63
N GLY A 232 6.26 -6.07 -19.65
CA GLY A 232 5.88 -5.56 -18.33
C GLY A 232 7.02 -4.90 -17.57
N LEU A 233 6.70 -3.84 -16.81
CA LEU A 233 7.62 -3.10 -15.95
C LEU A 233 7.10 -3.08 -14.52
N PHE A 234 7.86 -3.66 -13.59
CA PHE A 234 7.56 -3.67 -12.16
C PHE A 234 8.38 -2.62 -11.44
N VAL A 235 7.72 -1.65 -10.81
CA VAL A 235 8.39 -0.54 -10.13
C VAL A 235 8.53 -0.85 -8.65
N ALA A 236 9.73 -1.21 -8.20
CA ALA A 236 10.05 -1.64 -6.84
C ALA A 236 11.08 -0.69 -6.17
N ILE A 237 10.85 0.63 -6.26
CA ILE A 237 11.71 1.68 -5.69
C ILE A 237 11.28 2.15 -4.31
N GLY A 238 10.26 1.51 -3.75
CA GLY A 238 9.77 1.71 -2.39
C GLY A 238 8.39 2.33 -2.31
N TYR A 239 7.97 2.55 -1.08
CA TYR A 239 6.67 3.10 -0.72
C TYR A 239 6.84 4.32 0.19
N SER A 240 5.83 5.15 0.27
CA SER A 240 5.73 6.28 1.19
C SER A 240 4.48 6.11 2.04
N PRO A 241 4.60 5.75 3.32
CA PRO A 241 3.44 5.69 4.21
C PRO A 241 2.74 7.04 4.32
N ALA A 242 1.41 7.02 4.30
CA ALA A 242 0.60 8.23 4.39
C ALA A 242 0.42 8.67 5.85
N THR A 243 1.51 9.05 6.52
CA THR A 243 1.61 9.30 7.97
C THR A 243 2.03 10.72 8.34
N LYS A 244 2.34 11.58 7.35
CA LYS A 244 2.86 12.95 7.59
C LYS A 244 1.91 13.82 8.45
N PHE A 245 0.59 13.63 8.33
CA PHE A 245 -0.42 14.37 9.09
C PHE A 245 -0.38 14.09 10.60
N LEU A 246 0.31 13.03 11.03
CA LEU A 246 0.47 12.68 12.45
C LEU A 246 1.41 13.66 13.19
N GLY A 247 2.30 14.38 12.46
CA GLY A 247 3.06 15.51 12.99
C GLY A 247 3.88 15.23 14.26
N GLY A 248 4.36 13.98 14.44
CA GLY A 248 5.09 13.58 15.64
C GLY A 248 4.21 13.12 16.81
N LEU A 249 2.88 13.05 16.62
CA LEU A 249 1.95 12.57 17.65
C LEU A 249 2.23 11.11 18.04
N VAL A 250 2.56 10.27 17.08
CA VAL A 250 2.90 8.86 17.28
C VAL A 250 4.32 8.60 16.81
N GLU A 251 4.93 7.55 17.36
CA GLU A 251 6.27 7.11 16.97
C GLU A 251 6.24 6.50 15.56
N LEU A 252 7.15 6.93 14.71
CA LEU A 252 7.34 6.42 13.36
C LEU A 252 8.73 5.76 13.24
N ARG A 253 8.85 4.74 12.39
CA ARG A 253 10.12 4.21 11.94
C ARG A 253 10.83 5.22 11.02
N GLU A 254 12.12 5.05 10.79
CA GLU A 254 12.87 5.88 9.82
C GLU A 254 12.26 5.87 8.41
N THR A 255 11.63 4.78 8.05
CA THR A 255 10.91 4.59 6.76
C THR A 255 9.52 5.22 6.73
N GLY A 256 9.05 5.77 7.87
CA GLY A 256 7.78 6.50 8.01
C GLY A 256 6.59 5.67 8.44
N GLN A 257 6.72 4.35 8.64
CA GLN A 257 5.65 3.50 9.18
C GLN A 257 5.40 3.77 10.66
N ILE A 258 4.14 3.61 11.06
CA ILE A 258 3.73 3.75 12.45
C ILE A 258 4.24 2.56 13.27
N VAL A 259 4.87 2.85 14.41
CA VAL A 259 5.28 1.83 15.38
C VAL A 259 4.07 1.41 16.22
N THR A 260 3.78 0.11 16.23
CA THR A 260 2.72 -0.48 17.04
C THR A 260 3.27 -1.63 17.90
N GLY A 261 2.45 -2.17 18.81
CA GLY A 261 2.79 -3.38 19.55
C GLY A 261 3.72 -3.17 20.75
N LYS A 262 3.93 -1.94 21.22
CA LYS A 262 4.64 -1.69 22.48
C LYS A 262 3.82 -2.11 23.71
N ASN A 263 2.52 -2.25 23.56
CA ASN A 263 1.65 -2.84 24.57
C ASN A 263 1.47 -4.33 24.28
N GLU A 264 1.90 -5.20 25.18
CA GLU A 264 1.84 -6.66 25.00
C GLU A 264 0.42 -7.21 24.78
N LYS A 265 -0.61 -6.49 25.24
CA LYS A 265 -2.01 -6.89 25.13
C LYS A 265 -2.73 -6.31 23.91
N LEU A 266 -2.21 -5.23 23.31
CA LEU A 266 -2.82 -4.47 22.22
C LEU A 266 -1.79 -4.23 21.11
N ALA A 267 -1.62 -5.24 20.25
CA ALA A 267 -0.55 -5.27 19.24
C ALA A 267 -0.67 -4.20 18.14
N THR A 268 -1.88 -3.65 17.91
CA THR A 268 -2.12 -2.58 16.93
C THR A 268 -2.11 -1.18 17.55
N MET A 269 -2.04 -1.09 18.89
CA MET A 269 -1.97 0.20 19.57
C MET A 269 -0.59 0.84 19.38
N THR A 270 -0.59 2.14 19.14
CA THR A 270 0.64 2.95 19.03
C THR A 270 1.22 3.23 20.42
N ASN A 271 2.27 4.05 20.49
CA ASN A 271 2.77 4.60 21.76
C ASN A 271 1.79 5.58 22.42
N VAL A 272 0.73 6.00 21.75
CA VAL A 272 -0.33 6.86 22.29
C VAL A 272 -1.58 6.00 22.53
N GLU A 273 -2.01 5.92 23.79
CA GLU A 273 -3.21 5.17 24.18
C GLU A 273 -4.45 5.66 23.43
N GLY A 274 -5.28 4.73 22.96
CA GLY A 274 -6.49 5.02 22.19
C GLY A 274 -6.25 5.32 20.71
N ILE A 275 -4.97 5.37 20.25
CA ILE A 275 -4.63 5.44 18.83
C ILE A 275 -4.08 4.08 18.37
N PHE A 276 -4.78 3.47 17.42
CA PHE A 276 -4.44 2.19 16.79
C PHE A 276 -4.03 2.42 15.34
N ALA A 277 -3.28 1.50 14.77
CA ALA A 277 -2.92 1.56 13.37
C ALA A 277 -2.92 0.18 12.72
N ALA A 278 -3.26 0.12 11.40
CA ALA A 278 -3.40 -1.12 10.65
C ALA A 278 -3.13 -0.93 9.16
N GLY A 279 -2.68 -2.00 8.50
CA GLY A 279 -2.40 -2.03 7.06
C GLY A 279 -1.04 -1.45 6.71
N ASP A 280 -0.86 -1.04 5.45
CA ASP A 280 0.45 -0.70 4.88
C ASP A 280 1.11 0.53 5.51
N CYS A 281 0.39 1.33 6.30
CA CYS A 281 1.01 2.40 7.10
C CYS A 281 1.79 1.86 8.33
N VAL A 282 1.63 0.58 8.67
CA VAL A 282 2.34 -0.14 9.73
C VAL A 282 3.27 -1.19 9.15
N ASN A 283 2.75 -2.01 8.22
CA ASN A 283 3.45 -3.15 7.65
C ASN A 283 4.36 -2.73 6.49
N GLU A 284 5.66 -2.97 6.64
CA GLU A 284 6.63 -2.63 5.60
C GLU A 284 6.99 -3.81 4.68
N ASN A 285 6.70 -5.05 5.12
CA ASN A 285 7.13 -6.26 4.43
C ASN A 285 6.06 -6.85 3.50
N HIS A 286 4.81 -6.90 3.95
CA HIS A 286 3.75 -7.61 3.25
C HIS A 286 2.54 -6.71 2.99
N ARG A 287 2.49 -6.10 1.81
CA ARG A 287 1.42 -5.19 1.38
C ARG A 287 0.38 -5.96 0.58
N GLN A 288 -0.42 -6.77 1.30
CA GLN A 288 -1.48 -7.57 0.71
C GLN A 288 -2.85 -7.15 1.26
N ALA A 289 -3.86 -7.12 0.40
CA ALA A 289 -5.22 -6.73 0.77
C ALA A 289 -5.78 -7.56 1.92
N ILE A 290 -5.52 -8.87 1.92
CA ILE A 290 -5.98 -9.79 2.96
C ILE A 290 -5.27 -9.56 4.30
N ILE A 291 -3.97 -9.21 4.29
CA ILE A 291 -3.24 -8.86 5.51
C ILE A 291 -3.77 -7.55 6.07
N ALA A 292 -3.94 -6.53 5.22
CA ALA A 292 -4.51 -5.25 5.63
C ALA A 292 -5.91 -5.42 6.24
N ALA A 293 -6.78 -6.24 5.63
CA ALA A 293 -8.09 -6.55 6.17
C ALA A 293 -8.00 -7.25 7.55
N GLY A 294 -7.10 -8.23 7.70
CA GLY A 294 -6.87 -8.92 8.97
C GLY A 294 -6.35 -8.00 10.08
N GLU A 295 -5.42 -7.09 9.73
CA GLU A 295 -4.92 -6.09 10.67
C GLU A 295 -6.01 -5.07 11.06
N GLY A 296 -6.85 -4.65 10.11
CA GLY A 296 -8.02 -3.81 10.38
C GLY A 296 -9.01 -4.46 11.33
N CYS A 297 -9.29 -5.75 11.15
CA CYS A 297 -10.09 -6.55 12.09
C CYS A 297 -9.47 -6.52 13.49
N ARG A 298 -8.16 -6.78 13.61
CA ARG A 298 -7.45 -6.78 14.89
C ARG A 298 -7.52 -5.42 15.56
N ALA A 299 -7.25 -4.33 14.82
CA ALA A 299 -7.29 -2.97 15.36
C ALA A 299 -8.69 -2.62 15.92
N ALA A 300 -9.75 -3.00 15.21
CA ALA A 300 -11.11 -2.81 15.70
C ALA A 300 -11.38 -3.57 17.01
N LEU A 301 -11.02 -4.86 17.07
CA LEU A 301 -11.22 -5.67 18.28
C LEU A 301 -10.43 -5.14 19.47
N GLU A 302 -9.23 -4.62 19.25
CA GLU A 302 -8.41 -4.01 20.30
C GLU A 302 -8.95 -2.65 20.73
N ALA A 303 -9.40 -1.80 19.80
CA ALA A 303 -10.08 -0.54 20.11
C ALA A 303 -11.36 -0.76 20.94
N GLN A 304 -12.17 -1.77 20.61
CA GLN A 304 -13.36 -2.15 21.39
C GLN A 304 -13.01 -2.56 22.82
N ARG A 305 -11.92 -3.33 23.01
CA ARG A 305 -11.47 -3.70 24.37
C ARG A 305 -11.01 -2.47 25.15
N TRP A 306 -10.27 -1.58 24.52
CA TRP A 306 -9.79 -0.36 25.15
C TRP A 306 -10.94 0.59 25.52
N LEU A 307 -11.95 0.74 24.67
CA LEU A 307 -13.13 1.60 24.92
C LEU A 307 -14.04 1.13 26.06
N ARG A 308 -13.97 -0.18 26.42
CA ARG A 308 -14.76 -0.78 27.52
C ARG A 308 -14.11 -0.61 28.90
N ASN A 309 -12.82 -0.29 28.94
CA ASN A 309 -12.07 -0.02 30.16
C ASN A 309 -12.14 1.45 30.53
#